data_002097eb634f07115f2ec2c42a5bf5dd
#
_entry.id   002097eb634f07115f2ec2c42a5bf5dd
#
_cell.length_a   1.000
_cell.length_b   1.000
_cell.length_c   1.000
_cell.angle_alpha   90.00
_cell.angle_beta   90.00
_cell.angle_gamma   90.00
#
_symmetry.space_group_name_H-M   'P 1'
#
loop_
_entity.id
_entity.type
_entity.pdbx_description
1 polymer ?
#
loop_
_entity_poly.entity_id
_entity_poly.type
_entity_poly.pdbx_seq_one_letter_code
_entity_poly.pdbx_strand_id
1 'polypeptide(L)'
;MSGSAPDPRAELARAQAELLAALVAGGEPPRGFDEGRLRIQAASLVSKRRGVVARIRPDLVALLGAAGFAAEFDAYARGRPKPPGGSRADARDFAERLRAAGHPLPEPEPEPPAGRRWWTRFARASRFGGTGRGYLL
;
A
#
# COMPACT_ATOMS: atom_id res chain seq x y z
N MET A 1 47.64 -11.82 -6.20
CA MET A 1 47.05 -11.73 -6.47
C MET A 1 46.22 -11.18 -6.12
N SER A 2 46.04 -10.73 -6.17
CA SER A 2 45.26 -10.00 -5.72
C SER A 2 44.07 -10.09 -6.17
N GLY A 3 43.59 -10.89 -6.14
CA GLY A 3 42.37 -11.02 -6.47
C GLY A 3 41.54 -10.13 -5.86
N SER A 4 40.98 -9.38 -6.46
CA SER A 4 40.11 -8.52 -5.87
C SER A 4 38.93 -9.29 -5.53
N ALA A 5 38.74 -9.54 -4.32
CA ALA A 5 37.48 -10.06 -3.84
C ALA A 5 36.41 -9.02 -4.16
N PRO A 6 35.25 -9.45 -4.60
CA PRO A 6 34.16 -8.50 -4.84
C PRO A 6 33.82 -7.74 -3.58
N ASP A 7 33.46 -6.50 -3.74
CA ASP A 7 33.06 -5.66 -2.62
C ASP A 7 31.72 -6.21 -2.09
N PRO A 8 31.69 -6.64 -0.83
CA PRO A 8 30.44 -7.19 -0.30
C PRO A 8 29.29 -6.21 -0.32
N ARG A 9 29.58 -4.91 -0.15
CA ARG A 9 28.52 -3.91 -0.16
C ARG A 9 27.94 -3.74 -1.54
N ALA A 10 28.79 -3.74 -2.56
CA ALA A 10 28.30 -3.62 -3.93
C ALA A 10 27.51 -4.85 -4.34
N GLU A 11 27.97 -6.01 -3.90
CA GLU A 11 27.23 -7.23 -4.18
C GLU A 11 25.87 -7.23 -3.54
N LEU A 12 25.81 -6.82 -2.28
CA LEU A 12 24.55 -6.77 -1.57
C LEU A 12 23.59 -5.78 -2.20
N ALA A 13 24.10 -4.61 -2.57
CA ALA A 13 23.24 -3.61 -3.18
C ALA A 13 22.66 -4.10 -4.49
N ARG A 14 23.48 -4.77 -5.30
CA ARG A 14 22.99 -5.30 -6.57
C ARG A 14 21.95 -6.39 -6.34
N ALA A 15 22.21 -7.27 -5.39
CA ALA A 15 21.26 -8.33 -5.09
C ALA A 15 19.95 -7.78 -4.59
N GLN A 16 20.00 -6.73 -3.78
CA GLN A 16 18.78 -6.10 -3.28
C GLN A 16 18.01 -5.44 -4.40
N ALA A 17 18.68 -4.81 -5.33
CA ALA A 17 18.03 -4.18 -6.47
C ALA A 17 17.34 -5.23 -7.33
N GLU A 18 18.02 -6.35 -7.54
CA GLU A 18 17.43 -7.45 -8.33
C GLU A 18 16.23 -8.04 -7.62
N LEU A 19 16.34 -8.17 -6.31
CA LEU A 19 15.23 -8.71 -5.53
C LEU A 19 14.01 -7.81 -5.61
N LEU A 20 14.21 -6.50 -5.48
CA LEU A 20 13.11 -5.55 -5.59
C LEU A 20 12.49 -5.62 -6.97
N ALA A 21 13.32 -5.70 -8.01
CA ALA A 21 12.79 -5.80 -9.36
C ALA A 21 11.97 -7.06 -9.53
N ALA A 22 12.43 -8.17 -8.96
CA ALA A 22 11.70 -9.42 -9.06
C ALA A 22 10.38 -9.35 -8.34
N LEU A 23 10.35 -8.74 -7.15
CA LEU A 23 9.12 -8.64 -6.37
C LEU A 23 8.10 -7.73 -7.04
N VAL A 24 8.55 -6.64 -7.63
CA VAL A 24 7.67 -5.70 -8.28
C VAL A 24 7.14 -6.22 -9.61
N ALA A 25 8.04 -6.83 -10.38
CA ALA A 25 7.68 -7.28 -11.72
C ALA A 25 7.12 -8.69 -11.76
N GLY A 26 7.18 -9.41 -10.64
CA GLY A 26 6.80 -10.82 -10.65
C GLY A 26 7.79 -11.68 -11.39
N GLY A 27 9.02 -11.21 -11.56
CA GLY A 27 10.03 -11.95 -12.26
C GLY A 27 10.69 -13.01 -11.39
N GLU A 28 11.66 -13.66 -11.99
CA GLU A 28 12.36 -14.73 -11.29
C GLU A 28 13.28 -14.16 -10.23
N PRO A 29 13.42 -14.84 -9.10
CA PRO A 29 14.34 -14.34 -8.08
C PRO A 29 15.78 -14.41 -8.58
N PRO A 30 16.62 -13.46 -8.12
CA PRO A 30 18.01 -13.49 -8.50
C PRO A 30 18.72 -14.70 -7.92
N ARG A 31 19.77 -15.08 -8.58
CA ARG A 31 20.58 -16.19 -8.11
C ARG A 31 21.18 -15.87 -6.77
N GLY A 32 21.27 -16.87 -5.94
CA GLY A 32 21.86 -16.71 -4.64
C GLY A 32 20.91 -16.33 -3.55
N PHE A 33 19.66 -16.08 -3.88
CA PHE A 33 18.65 -15.83 -2.87
C PHE A 33 17.85 -17.07 -2.60
N ASP A 34 17.64 -17.35 -1.33
CA ASP A 34 16.84 -18.44 -0.88
C ASP A 34 15.36 -18.13 -1.16
N GLU A 35 14.65 -19.07 -1.73
CA GLU A 35 13.24 -18.90 -2.00
C GLU A 35 12.44 -18.62 -0.75
N GLY A 36 12.83 -19.23 0.36
CA GLY A 36 12.15 -18.99 1.61
C GLY A 36 12.27 -17.54 2.05
N ARG A 37 13.49 -17.00 1.89
CA ARG A 37 13.72 -15.61 2.24
C ARG A 37 12.93 -14.66 1.33
N LEU A 38 12.88 -14.99 0.05
CA LEU A 38 12.12 -14.19 -0.89
C LEU A 38 10.64 -14.17 -0.52
N ARG A 39 10.12 -15.31 -0.14
CA ARG A 39 8.72 -15.39 0.28
C ARG A 39 8.45 -14.59 1.54
N ILE A 40 9.38 -14.60 2.47
CA ILE A 40 9.24 -13.84 3.70
C ILE A 40 9.21 -12.36 3.37
N GLN A 41 10.07 -11.90 2.48
CA GLN A 41 10.09 -10.50 2.10
C GLN A 41 8.82 -10.08 1.37
N ALA A 42 8.33 -10.95 0.49
CA ALA A 42 7.09 -10.66 -0.21
C ALA A 42 5.92 -10.57 0.77
N ALA A 43 5.88 -11.49 1.72
CA ALA A 43 4.82 -11.46 2.73
C ALA A 43 4.90 -10.20 3.59
N SER A 44 6.12 -9.76 3.88
CA SER A 44 6.32 -8.54 4.67
C SER A 44 5.81 -7.31 3.93
N LEU A 45 6.04 -7.24 2.62
CA LEU A 45 5.55 -6.13 1.83
C LEU A 45 4.03 -6.11 1.78
N VAL A 46 3.41 -7.28 1.60
CA VAL A 46 1.95 -7.36 1.59
C VAL A 46 1.40 -6.97 2.95
N SER A 47 2.05 -7.39 4.02
CA SER A 47 1.61 -7.05 5.36
C SER A 47 1.64 -5.54 5.59
N LYS A 48 2.66 -4.87 5.10
CA LYS A 48 2.73 -3.42 5.21
C LYS A 48 1.63 -2.74 4.42
N ARG A 49 1.40 -3.19 3.19
CA ARG A 49 0.32 -2.64 2.39
C ARG A 49 -1.02 -2.83 3.07
N ARG A 50 -1.24 -4.02 3.62
CA ARG A 50 -2.49 -4.34 4.30
C ARG A 50 -2.72 -3.41 5.48
N GLY A 51 -1.68 -3.15 6.27
CA GLY A 51 -1.80 -2.26 7.40
C GLY A 51 -2.17 -0.85 7.02
N VAL A 52 -1.60 -0.36 5.93
CA VAL A 52 -1.91 0.99 5.46
C VAL A 52 -3.33 1.06 4.94
N VAL A 53 -3.75 0.08 4.16
CA VAL A 53 -5.12 0.06 3.64
C VAL A 53 -6.13 -0.04 4.78
N ALA A 54 -5.81 -0.80 5.82
CA ALA A 54 -6.70 -0.89 6.98
C ALA A 54 -6.88 0.48 7.65
N ARG A 55 -5.84 1.28 7.66
CA ARG A 55 -5.95 2.63 8.24
C ARG A 55 -6.73 3.57 7.34
N ILE A 56 -6.61 3.41 6.02
CA ILE A 56 -7.34 4.25 5.08
C ILE A 56 -8.82 3.87 5.04
N ARG A 57 -9.12 2.59 5.11
CA ARG A 57 -10.47 2.10 5.00
C ARG A 57 -10.83 1.19 6.18
N PRO A 58 -10.97 1.77 7.37
CA PRO A 58 -11.35 0.97 8.53
C PRO A 58 -12.74 0.34 8.39
N ASP A 59 -13.57 0.90 7.53
CA ASP A 59 -14.88 0.32 7.25
C ASP A 59 -14.78 -1.07 6.66
N LEU A 60 -13.76 -1.30 5.84
CA LEU A 60 -13.57 -2.64 5.26
C LEU A 60 -13.14 -3.64 6.32
N VAL A 61 -12.34 -3.19 7.28
CA VAL A 61 -11.97 -4.07 8.38
C VAL A 61 -13.19 -4.44 9.20
N ALA A 62 -14.06 -3.45 9.45
CA ALA A 62 -15.29 -3.72 10.22
C ALA A 62 -16.21 -4.67 9.46
N LEU A 63 -16.28 -4.51 8.15
CA LEU A 63 -17.15 -5.36 7.33
C LEU A 63 -16.68 -6.81 7.33
N LEU A 64 -15.39 -7.03 7.16
CA LEU A 64 -14.84 -8.36 6.97
C LEU A 64 -14.33 -8.99 8.26
N GLY A 65 -14.11 -8.19 9.28
CA GLY A 65 -13.40 -8.65 10.47
C GLY A 65 -11.90 -8.66 10.20
N ALA A 66 -11.13 -8.63 11.26
CA ALA A 66 -9.67 -8.55 11.11
C ALA A 66 -9.12 -9.73 10.33
N ALA A 67 -9.56 -10.94 10.64
CA ALA A 67 -9.05 -12.13 9.94
C ALA A 67 -9.54 -12.17 8.50
N GLY A 68 -10.81 -11.80 8.28
CA GLY A 68 -11.35 -11.79 6.93
C GLY A 68 -10.68 -10.73 6.06
N PHE A 69 -10.45 -9.56 6.63
CA PHE A 69 -9.74 -8.49 5.91
C PHE A 69 -8.34 -8.97 5.50
N ALA A 70 -7.63 -9.58 6.44
CA ALA A 70 -6.28 -10.05 6.15
C ALA A 70 -6.28 -11.10 5.04
N ALA A 71 -7.20 -12.04 5.11
CA ALA A 71 -7.27 -13.11 4.11
C ALA A 71 -7.62 -12.56 2.74
N GLU A 72 -8.59 -11.64 2.69
CA GLU A 72 -9.02 -11.08 1.41
C GLU A 72 -7.93 -10.19 0.81
N PHE A 73 -7.29 -9.39 1.66
CA PHE A 73 -6.23 -8.53 1.13
C PHE A 73 -5.05 -9.35 0.65
N ASP A 74 -4.68 -10.39 1.38
CA ASP A 74 -3.56 -11.23 0.96
C ASP A 74 -3.85 -11.89 -0.39
N ALA A 75 -5.08 -12.33 -0.61
CA ALA A 75 -5.47 -12.91 -1.89
C ALA A 75 -5.43 -11.86 -3.00
N TYR A 76 -5.89 -10.65 -2.70
CA TYR A 76 -5.86 -9.56 -3.67
C TYR A 76 -4.42 -9.19 -4.03
N ALA A 77 -3.55 -9.14 -3.05
CA ALA A 77 -2.19 -8.64 -3.26
C ALA A 77 -1.26 -9.68 -3.85
N ARG A 78 -1.68 -10.95 -3.87
CA ARG A 78 -0.80 -12.01 -4.34
C ARG A 78 -0.44 -11.80 -5.79
N GLY A 79 0.86 -11.69 -6.06
CA GLY A 79 1.34 -11.45 -7.41
C GLY A 79 0.99 -10.11 -7.98
N ARG A 80 0.51 -9.18 -7.17
CA ARG A 80 0.07 -7.88 -7.64
C ARG A 80 0.84 -6.79 -6.90
N PRO A 81 1.67 -6.05 -7.61
CA PRO A 81 2.43 -4.97 -6.95
C PRO A 81 1.50 -3.82 -6.58
N LYS A 82 1.99 -2.99 -5.66
CA LYS A 82 1.27 -1.80 -5.28
C LYS A 82 1.08 -0.91 -6.51
N PRO A 83 -0.14 -0.42 -6.74
CA PRO A 83 -0.38 0.40 -7.93
C PRO A 83 0.35 1.74 -7.89
N PRO A 84 0.57 2.35 -9.04
CA PRO A 84 1.32 3.61 -9.09
C PRO A 84 0.68 4.74 -8.31
N GLY A 85 -0.61 4.70 -8.10
CA GLY A 85 -1.29 5.75 -7.35
C GLY A 85 -1.08 5.67 -5.85
N GLY A 86 -0.28 4.74 -5.36
CA GLY A 86 0.04 4.66 -3.95
C GLY A 86 -1.01 3.93 -3.14
N SER A 87 -1.01 4.20 -1.85
CA SER A 87 -1.86 3.44 -0.93
C SER A 87 -3.34 3.71 -1.13
N ARG A 88 -3.70 4.90 -1.56
CA ARG A 88 -5.11 5.19 -1.83
C ARG A 88 -5.62 4.40 -3.02
N ALA A 89 -4.79 4.32 -4.06
CA ALA A 89 -5.16 3.51 -5.22
C ALA A 89 -5.22 2.04 -4.84
N ASP A 90 -4.31 1.59 -3.96
CA ASP A 90 -4.32 0.23 -3.48
C ASP A 90 -5.63 -0.07 -2.76
N ALA A 91 -6.06 0.85 -1.89
CA ALA A 91 -7.31 0.68 -1.16
C ALA A 91 -8.52 0.67 -2.10
N ARG A 92 -8.50 1.53 -3.11
CA ARG A 92 -9.59 1.58 -4.08
C ARG A 92 -9.68 0.30 -4.89
N ASP A 93 -8.54 -0.19 -5.35
CA ASP A 93 -8.52 -1.40 -6.15
C ASP A 93 -8.97 -2.60 -5.33
N PHE A 94 -8.56 -2.65 -4.07
CA PHE A 94 -8.99 -3.71 -3.18
C PHE A 94 -10.49 -3.67 -2.96
N ALA A 95 -11.02 -2.46 -2.73
CA ALA A 95 -12.47 -2.32 -2.53
C ALA A 95 -13.25 -2.75 -3.77
N GLU A 96 -12.73 -2.42 -4.94
CA GLU A 96 -13.37 -2.85 -6.18
C GLU A 96 -13.37 -4.35 -6.34
N ARG A 97 -12.28 -4.98 -5.95
CA ARG A 97 -12.24 -6.43 -5.98
C ARG A 97 -13.26 -7.05 -5.03
N LEU A 98 -13.39 -6.46 -3.85
CA LEU A 98 -14.38 -6.95 -2.91
C LEU A 98 -15.79 -6.81 -3.46
N ARG A 99 -16.06 -5.68 -4.10
CA ARG A 99 -17.37 -5.45 -4.70
C ARG A 99 -17.66 -6.44 -5.81
N ALA A 100 -16.66 -6.71 -6.64
CA ALA A 100 -16.80 -7.68 -7.71
C ALA A 100 -17.01 -9.09 -7.17
N ALA A 101 -16.50 -9.36 -5.98
CA ALA A 101 -16.68 -10.66 -5.34
C ALA A 101 -18.01 -10.79 -4.61
N GLY A 102 -18.83 -9.73 -4.61
CA GLY A 102 -20.14 -9.81 -4.03
C GLY A 102 -20.28 -9.24 -2.64
N HIS A 103 -19.24 -8.63 -2.12
CA HIS A 103 -19.35 -8.02 -0.80
C HIS A 103 -20.18 -6.74 -0.87
N PRO A 104 -21.07 -6.51 0.11
CA PRO A 104 -21.95 -5.34 0.06
C PRO A 104 -21.24 -4.08 0.51
N LEU A 105 -20.53 -3.44 -0.41
CA LEU A 105 -19.84 -2.21 -0.13
C LEU A 105 -20.64 -1.03 -0.63
N PRO A 106 -20.56 0.11 0.06
CA PRO A 106 -21.20 1.31 -0.45
C PRO A 106 -20.52 1.77 -1.73
N GLU A 107 -21.31 2.47 -2.54
CA GLU A 107 -20.78 3.02 -3.77
C GLU A 107 -19.68 4.02 -3.46
N PRO A 108 -18.62 4.03 -4.25
CA PRO A 108 -17.59 5.02 -4.01
C PRO A 108 -18.11 6.40 -4.30
N GLU A 109 -17.73 7.32 -3.43
CA GLU A 109 -18.10 8.71 -3.66
C GLU A 109 -17.33 9.26 -4.83
N PRO A 110 -17.99 10.05 -5.69
CA PRO A 110 -17.24 10.65 -6.78
C PRO A 110 -16.15 11.54 -6.21
N GLU A 111 -14.97 11.40 -6.77
CA GLU A 111 -13.86 12.18 -6.31
C GLU A 111 -13.89 13.54 -6.95
N PRO A 112 -13.97 14.61 -6.18
CA PRO A 112 -13.83 15.92 -6.75
C PRO A 112 -12.43 16.11 -7.29
N PRO A 113 -12.24 17.12 -8.17
CA PRO A 113 -10.90 17.36 -8.69
C PRO A 113 -9.90 17.54 -7.57
N ALA A 114 -8.75 16.92 -7.73
CA ALA A 114 -7.71 17.05 -6.73
C ALA A 114 -7.36 18.50 -6.55
N GLY A 115 -6.95 18.89 -5.41
CA GLY A 115 -6.64 20.28 -5.14
C GLY A 115 -7.83 21.06 -4.72
N ARG A 116 -8.87 21.09 -5.54
CA ARG A 116 -10.07 21.81 -5.19
C ARG A 116 -10.72 21.22 -3.95
N ARG A 117 -10.80 19.92 -3.89
CA ARG A 117 -11.36 19.27 -2.73
C ARG A 117 -10.55 19.60 -1.48
N TRP A 118 -9.24 19.56 -1.62
CA TRP A 118 -8.36 19.85 -0.52
C TRP A 118 -8.60 21.28 0.00
N TRP A 119 -8.71 22.22 -0.91
CA TRP A 119 -8.93 23.61 -0.57
C TRP A 119 -10.24 23.80 0.18
N THR A 120 -11.29 23.17 -0.33
CA THR A 120 -12.61 23.29 0.29
C THR A 120 -12.60 22.78 1.71
N ARG A 121 -11.97 21.63 1.90
CA ARG A 121 -11.92 21.04 3.23
C ARG A 121 -11.10 21.90 4.18
N PHE A 122 -9.99 22.38 3.70
CA PHE A 122 -9.11 23.21 4.50
C PHE A 122 -9.78 24.52 4.88
N ALA A 123 -10.44 25.15 3.93
CA ALA A 123 -11.12 26.42 4.18
C ALA A 123 -12.22 26.26 5.22
N ARG A 124 -12.94 25.17 5.13
CA ARG A 124 -14.03 24.92 6.09
C ARG A 124 -13.48 24.73 7.49
N ALA A 125 -12.43 23.96 7.60
CA ALA A 125 -11.80 23.74 8.90
C ALA A 125 -11.29 25.03 9.49
N SER A 126 -10.70 25.87 8.67
CA SER A 126 -10.21 27.13 9.14
C SER A 126 -11.32 28.03 9.64
N ARG A 127 -12.42 28.01 8.94
CA ARG A 127 -13.55 28.83 9.36
C ARG A 127 -14.05 28.43 10.73
N PHE A 128 -14.20 27.16 10.94
CA PHE A 128 -14.65 26.68 12.24
C PHE A 128 -13.64 26.97 13.32
N GLY A 129 -12.38 26.77 13.01
CA GLY A 129 -11.36 27.06 13.99
C GLY A 129 -11.29 28.53 14.32
N GLY A 130 -11.59 29.38 13.36
CA GLY A 130 -11.51 30.81 13.57
C GLY A 130 -12.56 31.34 14.47
N THR A 131 -13.65 30.66 14.59
CA THR A 131 -14.64 31.19 15.47
C THR A 131 -14.24 31.05 16.88
N GLY A 132 -13.50 30.35 17.16
CA GLY A 132 -13.09 30.32 18.53
C GLY A 132 -12.26 31.47 18.83
N ARG A 133 -12.38 31.81 18.43
CA ARG A 133 -11.59 32.38 18.63
C ARG A 133 -11.17 33.20 18.58
N GLY A 134 -11.25 33.22 18.81
CA GLY A 134 -10.95 33.83 18.65
C GLY A 134 -10.01 34.34 18.31
N TYR A 135 -9.78 34.13 18.22
CA TYR A 135 -9.09 34.41 17.97
C TYR A 135 -8.93 35.27 17.68
N LEU A 136 -9.26 35.46 17.57
CA LEU A 136 -9.23 36.02 17.33
C LEU A 136 -8.83 36.64 17.44
N LEU A 137 -8.63 36.74 17.45
CA LEU A 137 -8.31 37.09 17.55
C LEU A 137 -8.06 37.18 17.61
#